data_38e1bac5df981db8ae96507bdd1a2ba5
#
_entry.id   38e1bac5df981db8ae96507bdd1a2ba5
#
_cell.length_a   1.000
_cell.length_b   1.000
_cell.length_c   1.000
_cell.angle_alpha   90.00
_cell.angle_beta   90.00
_cell.angle_gamma   90.00
#
_symmetry.space_group_name_H-M   'P 1'
#
loop_
_entity.id
_entity.type
_entity.pdbx_description
1 polymer ?
#
loop_
_entity_poly.entity_id
_entity_poly.type
_entity_poly.pdbx_seq_one_letter_code
_entity_poly.pdbx_strand_id
1 'polypeptide(L)'
;MPEGHTIHRLAQDCAERFLHAPVRVSSPQGKFADGAALVDGAGMTSAEAHGKHLFLGFPGFAGSPGPGAPADPGNTAWVHIHLGLFGKVAFGSAPPPPPADTVRLRLAGPTAFMDLRGPTTCALITPGEKQAIHDRLGPDPLREDADPDAAWHRISRSRTTVAALLMDQKVVAGVGNVYRAEVLFRHGVDPYLPGRDLTRAQWDAIWADLVRLMREGVRNNRIDTVRPEHEPEAMGRPPRVDDHGGEVYVYRRTGQACHVCGLAVRTAELAARNLFWCPGCQPANVPGA
;
A
#
# COMPACT_ATOMS: atom_id res chain seq x y z
N MET A 1 -9.36 -2.39 -1.64
CA MET A 1 -8.28 -3.11 -0.91
C MET A 1 -7.12 -2.16 -0.77
N PRO A 2 -6.64 -1.88 0.43
CA PRO A 2 -5.48 -1.00 0.62
C PRO A 2 -4.23 -1.58 -0.05
N GLU A 3 -3.54 -0.76 -0.84
CA GLU A 3 -2.22 -1.06 -1.43
C GLU A 3 -1.21 -0.04 -0.91
N GLY A 4 0.05 -0.11 -1.35
CA GLY A 4 1.14 0.72 -0.81
C GLY A 4 0.83 2.22 -0.79
N HIS A 5 0.24 2.75 -1.87
CA HIS A 5 -0.14 4.18 -1.95
C HIS A 5 -1.08 4.60 -0.81
N THR A 6 -2.03 3.74 -0.42
CA THR A 6 -2.94 4.04 0.70
C THR A 6 -2.17 4.18 2.01
N ILE A 7 -1.18 3.31 2.25
CA ILE A 7 -0.40 3.33 3.50
C ILE A 7 0.55 4.53 3.54
N HIS A 8 1.20 4.85 2.41
CA HIS A 8 2.03 6.05 2.30
C HIS A 8 1.21 7.34 2.49
N ARG A 9 -0.01 7.40 1.92
CA ARG A 9 -0.93 8.51 2.18
C ARG A 9 -1.31 8.59 3.65
N LEU A 10 -1.63 7.47 4.31
CA LEU A 10 -1.93 7.45 5.74
C LEU A 10 -0.74 7.91 6.59
N ALA A 11 0.49 7.56 6.22
CA ALA A 11 1.67 8.06 6.92
C ALA A 11 1.79 9.58 6.80
N GLN A 12 1.58 10.15 5.61
CA GLN A 12 1.57 11.61 5.39
C GLN A 12 0.44 12.27 6.20
N ASP A 13 -0.77 11.72 6.13
CA ASP A 13 -1.93 12.23 6.86
C ASP A 13 -1.74 12.20 8.38
N CYS A 14 -1.09 11.14 8.92
CA CYS A 14 -0.75 11.05 10.33
C CYS A 14 0.35 12.06 10.70
N ALA A 15 1.38 12.19 9.87
CA ALA A 15 2.46 13.15 10.09
C ALA A 15 1.91 14.59 10.15
N GLU A 16 1.09 14.96 9.17
CA GLU A 16 0.51 16.30 9.09
C GLU A 16 -0.34 16.66 10.32
N ARG A 17 -1.07 15.69 10.89
CA ARG A 17 -2.05 15.95 11.94
C ARG A 17 -1.53 15.76 13.36
N PHE A 18 -0.51 14.91 13.55
CA PHE A 18 -0.14 14.44 14.88
C PHE A 18 1.35 14.58 15.22
N LEU A 19 2.25 14.90 14.26
CA LEU A 19 3.66 15.06 14.56
C LEU A 19 3.89 16.17 15.60
N HIS A 20 4.74 15.86 16.58
CA HIS A 20 5.21 16.75 17.63
C HIS A 20 4.13 17.29 18.58
N ALA A 21 2.88 16.85 18.45
CA ALA A 21 1.80 17.18 19.36
C ALA A 21 1.55 16.03 20.35
N PRO A 22 1.19 16.32 21.61
CA PRO A 22 0.67 15.29 22.51
C PRO A 22 -0.59 14.65 21.93
N VAL A 23 -0.63 13.32 21.91
CA VAL A 23 -1.74 12.57 21.33
C VAL A 23 -2.37 11.69 22.41
N ARG A 24 -3.68 11.85 22.64
CA ARG A 24 -4.41 10.87 23.45
C ARG A 24 -4.61 9.62 22.62
N VAL A 25 -4.20 8.49 23.20
CA VAL A 25 -4.24 7.20 22.53
C VAL A 25 -5.15 6.25 23.29
N SER A 26 -6.11 5.65 22.62
CA SER A 26 -7.04 4.71 23.24
C SER A 26 -7.38 3.54 22.32
N SER A 27 -7.84 2.43 22.93
CA SER A 27 -8.34 1.26 22.22
C SER A 27 -9.75 0.91 22.68
N PRO A 28 -10.80 1.58 22.17
CA PRO A 28 -12.17 1.33 22.57
C PRO A 28 -12.60 -0.14 22.45
N GLN A 29 -12.12 -0.85 21.43
CA GLN A 29 -12.33 -2.28 21.26
C GLN A 29 -11.60 -3.16 22.31
N GLY A 30 -10.60 -2.62 23.01
CA GLY A 30 -9.78 -3.31 24.02
C GLY A 30 -8.60 -4.13 23.48
N LYS A 31 -8.59 -4.53 22.20
CA LYS A 31 -7.54 -5.44 21.67
C LYS A 31 -6.14 -4.83 21.52
N PHE A 32 -6.00 -3.54 21.77
CA PHE A 32 -4.73 -2.81 21.80
C PHE A 32 -4.60 -1.95 23.06
N ALA A 33 -5.34 -2.27 24.12
CA ALA A 33 -5.43 -1.44 25.33
C ALA A 33 -4.05 -1.22 25.99
N ASP A 34 -3.26 -2.28 26.18
CA ASP A 34 -1.93 -2.21 26.82
C ASP A 34 -0.98 -1.34 26.00
N GLY A 35 -0.92 -1.53 24.67
CA GLY A 35 -0.10 -0.71 23.79
C GLY A 35 -0.56 0.75 23.75
N ALA A 36 -1.86 1.00 23.77
CA ALA A 36 -2.42 2.34 23.81
C ALA A 36 -2.04 3.07 25.11
N ALA A 37 -2.17 2.40 26.25
CA ALA A 37 -1.83 2.96 27.55
C ALA A 37 -0.36 3.39 27.66
N LEU A 38 0.54 2.66 27.00
CA LEU A 38 1.96 2.94 27.02
C LEU A 38 2.35 4.20 26.22
N VAL A 39 1.58 4.57 25.20
CA VAL A 39 1.87 5.74 24.34
C VAL A 39 0.87 6.89 24.55
N ASP A 40 -0.12 6.73 25.45
CA ASP A 40 -1.14 7.76 25.70
C ASP A 40 -0.50 9.03 26.28
N GLY A 41 -0.84 10.17 25.71
CA GLY A 41 -0.31 11.47 26.09
C GLY A 41 1.10 11.79 25.56
N ALA A 42 1.77 10.84 24.92
CA ALA A 42 3.07 11.08 24.30
C ALA A 42 2.95 11.86 22.99
N GLY A 43 4.01 12.60 22.63
CA GLY A 43 4.13 13.24 21.32
C GLY A 43 4.53 12.22 20.25
N MET A 44 3.80 12.13 19.14
CA MET A 44 4.20 11.32 18.00
C MET A 44 5.44 11.92 17.34
N THR A 45 6.50 11.14 17.15
CA THR A 45 7.81 11.60 16.65
C THR A 45 8.01 11.33 15.16
N SER A 46 7.32 10.33 14.61
CA SER A 46 7.42 9.98 13.19
C SER A 46 6.21 9.20 12.72
N ALA A 47 5.99 9.21 11.41
CA ALA A 47 5.03 8.35 10.71
C ALA A 47 5.66 7.87 9.41
N GLU A 48 5.81 6.55 9.25
CA GLU A 48 6.52 5.93 8.15
C GLU A 48 5.69 4.84 7.51
N ALA A 49 5.93 4.60 6.22
CA ALA A 49 5.35 3.50 5.48
C ALA A 49 6.45 2.66 4.81
N HIS A 50 6.23 1.33 4.76
CA HIS A 50 6.97 0.44 3.89
C HIS A 50 6.03 -0.65 3.38
N GLY A 51 5.82 -0.68 2.07
CA GLY A 51 4.83 -1.55 1.45
C GLY A 51 3.42 -1.29 1.99
N LYS A 52 2.87 -2.29 2.65
CA LYS A 52 1.53 -2.23 3.24
C LYS A 52 1.55 -2.10 4.76
N HIS A 53 2.69 -1.70 5.33
CA HIS A 53 2.91 -1.51 6.76
C HIS A 53 3.05 -0.04 7.10
N LEU A 54 2.27 0.43 8.08
CA LEU A 54 2.34 1.78 8.65
C LEU A 54 3.01 1.68 10.03
N PHE A 55 3.93 2.58 10.30
CA PHE A 55 4.66 2.67 11.56
C PHE A 55 4.54 4.08 12.11
N LEU A 56 3.99 4.22 13.32
CA LEU A 56 3.88 5.48 14.03
C LEU A 56 4.83 5.44 15.22
N GLY A 57 5.80 6.36 15.27
CA GLY A 57 6.83 6.42 16.28
C GLY A 57 6.43 7.28 17.47
N PHE A 58 6.73 6.76 18.65
CA PHE A 58 6.55 7.45 19.94
C PHE A 58 7.82 7.32 20.78
N PRO A 59 8.06 8.21 21.76
CA PRO A 59 9.16 8.03 22.70
C PRO A 59 9.08 6.67 23.40
N GLY A 60 10.20 5.99 23.56
CA GLY A 60 10.27 4.67 24.19
C GLY A 60 10.13 4.71 25.72
N PHE A 61 9.97 3.52 26.35
CA PHE A 61 9.49 3.37 27.72
C PHE A 61 10.58 3.33 28.78
N ALA A 62 11.80 2.91 28.47
CA ALA A 62 12.85 2.75 29.48
C ALA A 62 13.63 4.04 29.66
N GLY A 63 13.35 4.78 30.73
CA GLY A 63 14.11 5.97 31.12
C GLY A 63 13.86 7.19 30.24
N SER A 64 12.62 7.36 29.75
CA SER A 64 12.25 8.53 28.93
C SER A 64 12.75 9.82 29.59
N PRO A 65 13.61 10.59 28.89
CA PRO A 65 13.92 11.93 29.31
C PRO A 65 12.61 12.75 29.26
N GLY A 66 12.44 13.63 30.22
CA GLY A 66 11.24 14.48 30.34
C GLY A 66 10.90 15.25 29.07
N PRO A 67 9.76 15.95 29.04
CA PRO A 67 9.29 16.68 27.87
C PRO A 67 10.37 17.65 27.36
N GLY A 68 10.78 17.44 26.10
CA GLY A 68 11.78 18.30 25.42
C GLY A 68 13.14 17.64 25.12
N ALA A 69 13.40 16.41 25.53
CA ALA A 69 14.63 15.72 25.13
C ALA A 69 14.55 15.18 23.69
N PRO A 70 15.67 15.20 22.93
CA PRO A 70 15.70 14.63 21.58
C PRO A 70 15.38 13.14 21.61
N ALA A 71 14.55 12.69 20.66
CA ALA A 71 14.23 11.29 20.49
C ALA A 71 15.50 10.48 20.22
N ASP A 72 15.83 9.54 21.11
CA ASP A 72 16.85 8.53 20.83
C ASP A 72 16.24 7.51 19.85
N PRO A 73 16.77 7.37 18.63
CA PRO A 73 16.27 6.40 17.65
C PRO A 73 16.26 4.97 18.19
N GLY A 74 17.19 4.64 19.10
CA GLY A 74 17.26 3.34 19.78
C GLY A 74 16.17 3.10 20.82
N ASN A 75 15.48 4.16 21.25
CA ASN A 75 14.43 4.11 22.28
C ASN A 75 13.05 4.55 21.75
N THR A 76 12.75 4.32 20.49
CA THR A 76 11.46 4.60 19.90
C THR A 76 10.53 3.39 20.02
N ALA A 77 9.31 3.60 20.53
CA ALA A 77 8.24 2.64 20.45
C ALA A 77 7.45 2.84 19.16
N TRP A 78 7.13 1.78 18.46
CA TRP A 78 6.45 1.85 17.17
C TRP A 78 5.07 1.22 17.23
N VAL A 79 4.02 1.98 16.96
CA VAL A 79 2.72 1.41 16.68
C VAL A 79 2.72 0.92 15.24
N HIS A 80 2.76 -0.39 15.07
CA HIS A 80 2.73 -1.06 13.77
C HIS A 80 1.31 -1.41 13.38
N ILE A 81 0.89 -0.96 12.19
CA ILE A 81 -0.43 -1.21 11.64
C ILE A 81 -0.31 -1.88 10.27
N HIS A 82 -1.05 -2.98 10.09
CA HIS A 82 -1.30 -3.60 8.80
C HIS A 82 -2.81 -3.71 8.58
N LEU A 83 -3.32 -2.99 7.58
CA LEU A 83 -4.77 -2.90 7.36
C LEU A 83 -5.39 -4.24 6.94
N GLY A 84 -4.66 -5.05 6.15
CA GLY A 84 -5.22 -6.26 5.55
C GLY A 84 -6.30 -5.94 4.52
N LEU A 85 -7.33 -6.79 4.45
CA LEU A 85 -8.43 -6.63 3.50
C LEU A 85 -9.54 -5.70 4.01
N PHE A 86 -9.75 -5.67 5.32
CA PHE A 86 -10.92 -5.05 5.96
C PHE A 86 -10.59 -3.82 6.80
N GLY A 87 -9.30 -3.59 7.06
CA GLY A 87 -8.86 -2.44 7.84
C GLY A 87 -9.23 -1.12 7.17
N LYS A 88 -9.78 -0.21 7.97
CA LYS A 88 -10.18 1.14 7.54
C LYS A 88 -9.69 2.17 8.54
N VAL A 89 -9.24 3.29 8.03
CA VAL A 89 -8.89 4.49 8.81
C VAL A 89 -9.84 5.61 8.43
N ALA A 90 -10.33 6.31 9.45
CA ALA A 90 -11.11 7.53 9.28
C ALA A 90 -10.46 8.66 10.09
N PHE A 91 -10.35 9.82 9.49
CA PHE A 91 -9.93 11.05 10.15
C PHE A 91 -11.13 11.97 10.36
N GLY A 92 -11.04 12.84 11.38
CA GLY A 92 -12.00 13.89 11.63
C GLY A 92 -11.39 15.03 12.43
N SER A 93 -12.14 16.12 12.59
CA SER A 93 -11.72 17.28 13.38
C SER A 93 -11.94 17.03 14.88
N ALA A 94 -11.09 17.63 15.72
CA ALA A 94 -11.30 17.65 17.17
C ALA A 94 -12.40 18.67 17.55
N PRO A 95 -13.17 18.42 18.65
CA PRO A 95 -13.13 17.24 19.51
C PRO A 95 -13.75 16.01 18.84
N PRO A 96 -13.20 14.79 19.08
CA PRO A 96 -13.77 13.58 18.50
C PRO A 96 -15.14 13.24 19.13
N PRO A 97 -16.07 12.67 18.36
CA PRO A 97 -17.27 12.08 18.93
C PRO A 97 -16.93 10.87 19.79
N PRO A 98 -17.86 10.37 20.64
CA PRO A 98 -17.67 9.11 21.35
C PRO A 98 -17.25 8.00 20.40
N PRO A 99 -16.20 7.21 20.72
CA PRO A 99 -15.73 6.14 19.83
C PRO A 99 -16.72 4.98 19.78
N ALA A 100 -16.87 4.37 18.62
CA ALA A 100 -17.57 3.08 18.51
C ALA A 100 -16.71 1.95 19.09
N ASP A 101 -17.33 0.91 19.66
CA ASP A 101 -16.66 -0.26 20.24
C ASP A 101 -15.84 -1.09 19.22
N THR A 102 -16.02 -0.83 17.92
CA THR A 102 -15.24 -1.46 16.84
C THR A 102 -13.91 -0.78 16.57
N VAL A 103 -13.63 0.38 17.20
CA VAL A 103 -12.38 1.12 17.02
C VAL A 103 -11.23 0.41 17.73
N ARG A 104 -10.28 -0.12 16.98
CA ARG A 104 -9.07 -0.79 17.48
C ARG A 104 -8.08 0.18 18.11
N LEU A 105 -7.90 1.32 17.46
CA LEU A 105 -7.01 2.39 17.89
C LEU A 105 -7.65 3.73 17.55
N ARG A 106 -7.70 4.63 18.53
CA ARG A 106 -7.99 6.07 18.34
C ARG A 106 -6.77 6.88 18.71
N LEU A 107 -6.37 7.77 17.81
CA LEU A 107 -5.47 8.88 18.11
C LEU A 107 -6.29 10.16 18.14
N ALA A 108 -6.14 10.97 19.17
CA ALA A 108 -6.81 12.27 19.28
C ALA A 108 -5.77 13.33 19.64
N GLY A 109 -5.46 14.18 18.68
CA GLY A 109 -4.61 15.35 18.80
C GLY A 109 -5.42 16.62 19.08
N PRO A 110 -4.74 17.79 19.13
CA PRO A 110 -5.40 19.07 19.41
C PRO A 110 -6.44 19.49 18.36
N THR A 111 -6.23 19.16 17.09
CA THR A 111 -7.05 19.64 15.96
C THR A 111 -7.76 18.52 15.21
N ALA A 112 -7.29 17.29 15.34
CA ALA A 112 -7.80 16.17 14.57
C ALA A 112 -7.81 14.86 15.39
N PHE A 113 -8.59 13.89 14.91
CA PHE A 113 -8.53 12.51 15.40
C PHE A 113 -8.45 11.51 14.26
N MET A 114 -8.00 10.30 14.57
CA MET A 114 -7.96 9.14 13.68
C MET A 114 -8.58 7.93 14.36
N ASP A 115 -9.47 7.23 13.68
CA ASP A 115 -10.03 5.95 14.09
C ASP A 115 -9.60 4.82 13.15
N LEU A 116 -8.95 3.80 13.70
CA LEU A 116 -8.60 2.56 13.01
C LEU A 116 -9.61 1.46 13.36
N ARG A 117 -10.19 0.81 12.35
CA ARG A 117 -11.11 -0.32 12.50
C ARG A 117 -10.68 -1.50 11.66
N GLY A 118 -10.86 -2.72 12.19
CA GLY A 118 -10.67 -3.97 11.47
C GLY A 118 -9.28 -4.26 10.89
N PRO A 119 -8.15 -3.75 11.44
CA PRO A 119 -6.83 -4.07 10.92
C PRO A 119 -6.49 -5.54 11.17
N THR A 120 -5.65 -6.11 10.30
CA THR A 120 -5.04 -7.42 10.54
C THR A 120 -4.04 -7.36 11.69
N THR A 121 -3.25 -6.28 11.74
CA THR A 121 -2.27 -6.03 12.80
C THR A 121 -2.42 -4.61 13.35
N CYS A 122 -2.39 -4.49 14.68
CA CYS A 122 -2.20 -3.25 15.41
C CYS A 122 -1.45 -3.64 16.69
N ALA A 123 -0.16 -3.38 16.73
CA ALA A 123 0.73 -3.83 17.80
C ALA A 123 1.77 -2.76 18.13
N LEU A 124 2.20 -2.70 19.38
CA LEU A 124 3.36 -1.93 19.77
C LEU A 124 4.59 -2.81 19.61
N ILE A 125 5.59 -2.32 18.88
CA ILE A 125 6.81 -3.07 18.55
C ILE A 125 8.05 -2.23 18.86
N THR A 126 9.17 -2.92 19.04
CA THR A 126 10.50 -2.35 19.23
C THR A 126 11.13 -1.94 17.89
N PRO A 127 12.20 -1.11 17.89
CA PRO A 127 12.98 -0.82 16.69
C PRO A 127 13.54 -2.08 16.01
N GLY A 128 13.98 -3.07 16.78
CA GLY A 128 14.48 -4.34 16.24
C GLY A 128 13.40 -5.15 15.53
N GLU A 129 12.18 -5.19 16.07
CA GLU A 129 11.04 -5.85 15.42
C GLU A 129 10.59 -5.09 14.16
N LYS A 130 10.63 -3.76 14.16
CA LYS A 130 10.40 -2.95 12.96
C LYS A 130 11.43 -3.29 11.88
N GLN A 131 12.72 -3.32 12.24
CA GLN A 131 13.78 -3.67 11.31
C GLN A 131 13.59 -5.07 10.74
N ALA A 132 13.24 -6.06 11.55
CA ALA A 132 12.93 -7.42 11.10
C ALA A 132 11.74 -7.48 10.12
N ILE A 133 10.78 -6.54 10.20
CA ILE A 133 9.72 -6.40 9.19
C ILE A 133 10.31 -5.84 7.90
N HIS A 134 11.10 -4.77 7.98
CA HIS A 134 11.76 -4.15 6.81
C HIS A 134 12.63 -5.16 6.05
N ASP A 135 13.44 -5.95 6.75
CA ASP A 135 14.36 -6.94 6.15
C ASP A 135 13.65 -8.05 5.35
N ARG A 136 12.39 -8.28 5.62
CA ARG A 136 11.57 -9.27 4.89
C ARG A 136 10.91 -8.72 3.65
N LEU A 137 10.82 -7.40 3.53
CA LEU A 137 10.16 -6.74 2.41
C LEU A 137 11.14 -6.55 1.24
N GLY A 138 10.61 -6.60 0.04
CA GLY A 138 11.31 -6.14 -1.15
C GLY A 138 11.32 -4.61 -1.23
N PRO A 139 11.98 -4.04 -2.25
CA PRO A 139 11.96 -2.61 -2.48
C PRO A 139 10.53 -2.11 -2.70
N ASP A 140 10.24 -0.95 -2.11
CA ASP A 140 8.95 -0.26 -2.22
C ASP A 140 9.08 0.90 -3.21
N PRO A 141 8.33 0.92 -4.33
CA PRO A 141 8.40 1.99 -5.34
C PRO A 141 8.17 3.41 -4.81
N LEU A 142 7.60 3.55 -3.61
CA LEU A 142 7.34 4.86 -3.01
C LEU A 142 8.44 5.35 -2.08
N ARG A 143 9.43 4.52 -1.76
CA ARG A 143 10.56 4.90 -0.91
C ARG A 143 11.73 5.41 -1.74
N GLU A 144 12.45 6.39 -1.21
CA GLU A 144 13.64 6.96 -1.87
C GLU A 144 14.84 6.01 -1.86
N ASP A 145 14.91 5.13 -0.86
CA ASP A 145 15.96 4.13 -0.69
C ASP A 145 15.66 2.80 -1.43
N ALA A 146 14.61 2.76 -2.26
CA ALA A 146 14.24 1.56 -2.97
C ALA A 146 15.28 1.19 -4.04
N ASP A 147 15.77 -0.07 -3.98
CA ASP A 147 16.66 -0.65 -4.98
C ASP A 147 15.88 -1.56 -5.95
N PRO A 148 15.58 -1.10 -7.18
CA PRO A 148 14.88 -1.92 -8.17
C PRO A 148 15.69 -3.14 -8.61
N ASP A 149 17.00 -3.12 -8.48
CA ASP A 149 17.87 -4.23 -8.85
C ASP A 149 17.72 -5.40 -7.88
N ALA A 150 17.45 -5.15 -6.61
CA ALA A 150 17.14 -6.19 -5.64
C ALA A 150 15.88 -6.99 -6.02
N ALA A 151 14.84 -6.34 -6.55
CA ALA A 151 13.67 -7.02 -7.11
C ALA A 151 14.00 -7.75 -8.40
N TRP A 152 14.73 -7.11 -9.32
CA TRP A 152 15.17 -7.72 -10.58
C TRP A 152 15.95 -9.01 -10.36
N HIS A 153 16.87 -9.03 -9.43
CA HIS A 153 17.64 -10.24 -9.08
C HIS A 153 16.74 -11.43 -8.70
N ARG A 154 15.62 -11.19 -8.04
CA ARG A 154 14.67 -12.25 -7.69
C ARG A 154 13.80 -12.65 -8.86
N ILE A 155 13.33 -11.67 -9.64
CA ILE A 155 12.45 -11.89 -10.80
C ILE A 155 13.18 -12.68 -11.88
N SER A 156 14.35 -12.21 -12.33
CA SER A 156 15.10 -12.77 -13.47
C SER A 156 15.60 -14.20 -13.28
N ARG A 157 15.56 -14.73 -12.07
CA ARG A 157 15.94 -16.12 -11.74
C ARG A 157 14.74 -17.02 -11.46
N SER A 158 13.52 -16.46 -11.46
CA SER A 158 12.33 -17.18 -11.01
C SER A 158 11.60 -17.85 -12.17
N ARG A 159 11.12 -19.07 -11.95
CA ARG A 159 10.16 -19.77 -12.82
C ARG A 159 8.71 -19.40 -12.48
N THR A 160 8.49 -18.71 -11.37
CA THR A 160 7.17 -18.20 -10.98
C THR A 160 6.72 -17.12 -11.95
N THR A 161 5.42 -17.03 -12.20
CA THR A 161 4.86 -16.03 -13.11
C THR A 161 5.09 -14.60 -12.62
N VAL A 162 5.32 -13.67 -13.55
CA VAL A 162 5.52 -12.24 -13.23
C VAL A 162 4.35 -11.69 -12.41
N ALA A 163 3.12 -12.10 -12.74
CA ALA A 163 1.96 -11.67 -11.97
C ALA A 163 1.97 -12.15 -10.51
N ALA A 164 2.48 -13.34 -10.22
CA ALA A 164 2.63 -13.83 -8.85
C ALA A 164 3.80 -13.14 -8.13
N LEU A 165 4.91 -12.92 -8.83
CA LEU A 165 6.09 -12.21 -8.28
C LEU A 165 5.77 -10.77 -7.88
N LEU A 166 4.99 -10.04 -8.67
CA LEU A 166 4.55 -8.67 -8.33
C LEU A 166 3.62 -8.63 -7.10
N MET A 167 2.97 -9.74 -6.74
CA MET A 167 2.14 -9.84 -5.53
C MET A 167 2.94 -10.22 -4.29
N ASP A 168 4.11 -10.81 -4.45
CA ASP A 168 4.97 -11.18 -3.34
C ASP A 168 5.66 -9.95 -2.75
N GLN A 169 5.25 -9.58 -1.54
CA GLN A 169 5.79 -8.41 -0.85
C GLN A 169 7.29 -8.51 -0.53
N LYS A 170 7.87 -9.72 -0.63
CA LYS A 170 9.33 -9.91 -0.54
C LYS A 170 10.04 -9.54 -1.84
N VAL A 171 9.34 -9.56 -2.98
CA VAL A 171 9.89 -9.19 -4.29
C VAL A 171 9.70 -7.70 -4.54
N VAL A 172 8.45 -7.21 -4.45
CA VAL A 172 8.10 -5.79 -4.57
C VAL A 172 7.11 -5.43 -3.47
N ALA A 173 7.52 -4.62 -2.52
CA ALA A 173 6.64 -4.18 -1.45
C ALA A 173 5.61 -3.16 -1.95
N GLY A 174 4.40 -3.17 -1.35
CA GLY A 174 3.35 -2.19 -1.64
C GLY A 174 2.45 -2.55 -2.81
N VAL A 175 2.94 -3.23 -3.83
CA VAL A 175 2.14 -3.64 -4.98
C VAL A 175 1.06 -4.63 -4.55
N GLY A 176 -0.16 -4.39 -5.00
CA GLY A 176 -1.30 -5.26 -4.77
C GLY A 176 -1.97 -5.67 -6.07
N ASN A 177 -3.20 -6.13 -5.96
CA ASN A 177 -3.91 -6.75 -7.07
C ASN A 177 -4.27 -5.76 -8.19
N VAL A 178 -4.50 -4.49 -7.83
CA VAL A 178 -4.82 -3.45 -8.83
C VAL A 178 -3.56 -3.11 -9.61
N TYR A 179 -2.51 -2.64 -8.93
CA TYR A 179 -1.27 -2.24 -9.62
C TYR A 179 -0.66 -3.40 -10.41
N ARG A 180 -0.67 -4.64 -9.89
CA ARG A 180 -0.21 -5.81 -10.63
C ARG A 180 -0.92 -5.98 -11.97
N ALA A 181 -2.25 -5.98 -11.97
CA ALA A 181 -3.05 -6.18 -13.17
C ALA A 181 -2.82 -5.05 -14.18
N GLU A 182 -2.84 -3.83 -13.68
CA GLU A 182 -2.78 -2.64 -14.51
C GLU A 182 -1.40 -2.40 -15.12
N VAL A 183 -0.32 -2.55 -14.36
CA VAL A 183 1.03 -2.35 -14.90
C VAL A 183 1.39 -3.41 -15.93
N LEU A 184 1.01 -4.67 -15.73
CA LEU A 184 1.23 -5.71 -16.74
C LEU A 184 0.45 -5.44 -18.01
N PHE A 185 -0.80 -4.97 -17.91
CA PHE A 185 -1.58 -4.55 -19.07
C PHE A 185 -0.91 -3.38 -19.80
N ARG A 186 -0.50 -2.35 -19.09
CA ARG A 186 0.08 -1.13 -19.67
C ARG A 186 1.38 -1.38 -20.45
N HIS A 187 2.10 -2.44 -20.08
CA HIS A 187 3.34 -2.87 -20.73
C HIS A 187 3.17 -4.08 -21.65
N GLY A 188 1.94 -4.53 -21.90
CA GLY A 188 1.65 -5.65 -22.82
C GLY A 188 2.27 -6.97 -22.37
N VAL A 189 2.54 -7.14 -21.06
CA VAL A 189 3.21 -8.33 -20.53
C VAL A 189 2.17 -9.41 -20.20
N ASP A 190 2.37 -10.61 -20.76
CA ASP A 190 1.60 -11.79 -20.37
C ASP A 190 1.74 -12.03 -18.86
N PRO A 191 0.64 -12.04 -18.08
CA PRO A 191 0.71 -12.26 -16.64
C PRO A 191 1.26 -13.65 -16.26
N TYR A 192 1.21 -14.61 -17.18
CA TYR A 192 1.73 -15.97 -16.98
C TYR A 192 3.19 -16.12 -17.38
N LEU A 193 3.82 -15.07 -17.94
CA LEU A 193 5.24 -15.10 -18.30
C LEU A 193 6.07 -15.46 -17.06
N PRO A 194 6.96 -16.48 -17.13
CA PRO A 194 7.92 -16.73 -16.05
C PRO A 194 8.84 -15.52 -15.84
N GLY A 195 9.17 -15.22 -14.58
CA GLY A 195 10.02 -14.06 -14.26
C GLY A 195 11.37 -14.06 -15.00
N ARG A 196 11.98 -15.24 -15.19
CA ARG A 196 13.26 -15.40 -15.91
C ARG A 196 13.17 -15.02 -17.40
N ASP A 197 11.96 -15.02 -17.96
CA ASP A 197 11.72 -14.72 -19.38
C ASP A 197 11.30 -13.25 -19.59
N LEU A 198 11.13 -12.48 -18.48
CA LEU A 198 10.97 -11.03 -18.51
C LEU A 198 12.30 -10.39 -18.90
N THR A 199 12.30 -9.44 -19.82
CA THR A 199 13.53 -8.71 -20.16
C THR A 199 13.83 -7.61 -19.15
N ARG A 200 15.10 -7.22 -19.04
CA ARG A 200 15.50 -6.10 -18.18
C ARG A 200 14.79 -4.80 -18.58
N ALA A 201 14.67 -4.52 -19.85
CA ALA A 201 13.99 -3.33 -20.34
C ALA A 201 12.49 -3.30 -19.96
N GLN A 202 11.81 -4.45 -20.03
CA GLN A 202 10.43 -4.55 -19.56
C GLN A 202 10.32 -4.29 -18.03
N TRP A 203 11.26 -4.85 -17.25
CA TRP A 203 11.29 -4.61 -15.81
C TRP A 203 11.50 -3.13 -15.48
N ASP A 204 12.48 -2.49 -16.11
CA ASP A 204 12.76 -1.06 -15.88
C ASP A 204 11.54 -0.19 -16.20
N ALA A 205 10.83 -0.49 -17.30
CA ALA A 205 9.61 0.20 -17.67
C ALA A 205 8.47 -0.04 -16.67
N ILE A 206 8.28 -1.29 -16.21
CA ILE A 206 7.30 -1.65 -15.18
C ILE A 206 7.59 -0.92 -13.88
N TRP A 207 8.85 -0.91 -13.42
CA TRP A 207 9.25 -0.24 -12.20
C TRP A 207 8.98 1.26 -12.26
N ALA A 208 9.41 1.92 -13.33
CA ALA A 208 9.18 3.36 -13.53
C ALA A 208 7.69 3.72 -13.52
N ASP A 209 6.86 2.88 -14.14
CA ASP A 209 5.40 3.08 -14.18
C ASP A 209 4.75 2.82 -12.81
N LEU A 210 5.22 1.82 -12.05
CA LEU A 210 4.79 1.60 -10.66
C LEU A 210 5.09 2.80 -9.78
N VAL A 211 6.31 3.36 -9.85
CA VAL A 211 6.70 4.56 -9.09
C VAL A 211 5.77 5.72 -9.42
N ARG A 212 5.51 5.98 -10.71
CA ARG A 212 4.64 7.06 -11.17
C ARG A 212 3.20 6.86 -10.69
N LEU A 213 2.60 5.72 -11.01
CA LEU A 213 1.19 5.42 -10.69
C LEU A 213 0.93 5.41 -9.19
N MET A 214 1.85 4.84 -8.41
CA MET A 214 1.68 4.80 -6.95
C MET A 214 1.85 6.18 -6.32
N ARG A 215 2.74 7.04 -6.82
CA ARG A 215 2.85 8.45 -6.39
C ARG A 215 1.59 9.25 -6.73
N GLU A 216 1.01 9.03 -7.90
CA GLU A 216 -0.29 9.61 -8.27
C GLU A 216 -1.39 9.09 -7.33
N GLY A 217 -1.39 7.80 -7.00
CA GLY A 217 -2.30 7.21 -6.04
C GLY A 217 -2.20 7.81 -4.64
N VAL A 218 -0.99 8.13 -4.16
CA VAL A 218 -0.77 8.86 -2.89
C VAL A 218 -1.39 10.26 -2.95
N ARG A 219 -1.14 11.01 -4.02
CA ARG A 219 -1.66 12.38 -4.19
C ARG A 219 -3.18 12.42 -4.26
N ASN A 220 -3.75 11.56 -5.08
CA ASN A 220 -5.18 11.57 -5.42
C ASN A 220 -6.03 10.74 -4.44
N ASN A 221 -5.40 9.98 -3.55
CA ASN A 221 -6.05 8.96 -2.69
C ASN A 221 -6.94 7.99 -3.50
N ARG A 222 -6.54 7.68 -4.72
CA ARG A 222 -7.28 6.88 -5.70
C ARG A 222 -6.31 6.26 -6.70
N ILE A 223 -6.61 5.07 -7.20
CA ILE A 223 -5.82 4.42 -8.25
C ILE A 223 -6.43 4.73 -9.62
N ASP A 224 -5.78 5.57 -10.40
CA ASP A 224 -6.06 5.81 -11.81
C ASP A 224 -4.89 5.29 -12.65
N THR A 225 -5.19 4.50 -13.66
CA THR A 225 -4.15 3.84 -14.46
C THR A 225 -4.30 4.03 -15.96
N VAL A 226 -5.46 4.51 -16.40
CA VAL A 226 -5.70 4.76 -17.83
C VAL A 226 -4.85 5.93 -18.31
N ARG A 227 -4.49 5.91 -19.60
CA ARG A 227 -3.80 7.00 -20.26
C ARG A 227 -4.81 8.07 -20.68
N PRO A 228 -4.39 9.32 -20.88
CA PRO A 228 -5.30 10.42 -21.23
C PRO A 228 -6.23 10.11 -22.42
N GLU A 229 -5.71 9.43 -23.44
CA GLU A 229 -6.49 9.02 -24.62
C GLU A 229 -7.58 7.98 -24.35
N HIS A 230 -7.54 7.33 -23.17
CA HIS A 230 -8.51 6.32 -22.75
C HIS A 230 -9.37 6.77 -21.54
N GLU A 231 -9.24 8.03 -21.14
CA GLU A 231 -10.12 8.61 -20.11
C GLU A 231 -11.58 8.65 -20.58
N PRO A 232 -12.55 8.68 -19.65
CA PRO A 232 -13.97 8.69 -20.00
C PRO A 232 -14.36 9.76 -21.02
N GLU A 233 -13.88 10.99 -20.84
CA GLU A 233 -14.17 12.10 -21.74
C GLU A 233 -13.59 11.87 -23.14
N ALA A 234 -12.33 11.43 -23.23
CA ALA A 234 -11.66 11.18 -24.50
C ALA A 234 -12.33 10.05 -25.29
N MET A 235 -12.90 9.07 -24.59
CA MET A 235 -13.60 7.93 -25.20
C MET A 235 -15.10 8.12 -25.34
N GLY A 236 -15.68 9.21 -24.87
CA GLY A 236 -17.13 9.43 -24.88
C GLY A 236 -17.91 8.40 -24.08
N ARG A 237 -17.35 7.88 -23.00
CA ARG A 237 -17.96 6.86 -22.12
C ARG A 237 -18.21 7.40 -20.71
N PRO A 238 -19.16 6.83 -19.96
CA PRO A 238 -19.35 7.22 -18.58
C PRO A 238 -18.11 6.85 -17.73
N PRO A 239 -17.83 7.62 -16.64
CA PRO A 239 -16.83 7.25 -15.65
C PRO A 239 -17.14 5.90 -15.01
N ARG A 240 -16.09 5.19 -14.60
CA ARG A 240 -16.23 3.94 -13.87
C ARG A 240 -16.82 4.17 -12.49
N VAL A 241 -17.82 3.37 -12.14
CA VAL A 241 -18.40 3.34 -10.80
C VAL A 241 -17.91 2.09 -10.09
N ASP A 242 -17.01 2.24 -9.12
CA ASP A 242 -16.49 1.14 -8.29
C ASP A 242 -16.06 1.71 -6.92
N ASP A 243 -16.30 0.95 -5.85
CA ASP A 243 -15.89 1.28 -4.47
C ASP A 243 -14.38 1.41 -4.28
N HIS A 244 -13.58 0.97 -5.25
CA HIS A 244 -12.12 1.05 -5.22
C HIS A 244 -11.57 2.28 -5.96
N GLY A 245 -12.44 3.15 -6.44
CA GLY A 245 -12.11 4.41 -7.13
C GLY A 245 -11.56 4.19 -8.53
N GLY A 246 -11.20 5.22 -9.20
CA GLY A 246 -10.37 5.37 -10.37
C GLY A 246 -10.66 4.59 -11.65
N GLU A 247 -10.13 5.13 -12.73
CA GLU A 247 -10.19 4.54 -14.06
C GLU A 247 -9.07 3.50 -14.24
N VAL A 248 -9.44 2.30 -14.68
CA VAL A 248 -8.52 1.16 -14.84
C VAL A 248 -8.78 0.41 -16.15
N TYR A 249 -7.76 -0.28 -16.67
CA TYR A 249 -7.87 -1.04 -17.92
C TYR A 249 -8.52 -2.41 -17.75
N VAL A 250 -8.12 -3.18 -16.75
CA VAL A 250 -8.51 -4.59 -16.64
C VAL A 250 -9.05 -4.99 -15.27
N TYR A 251 -8.62 -4.31 -14.20
CA TYR A 251 -8.98 -4.71 -12.84
C TYR A 251 -10.50 -4.67 -12.62
N ARG A 252 -11.09 -5.84 -12.24
CA ARG A 252 -12.54 -6.03 -12.04
C ARG A 252 -13.41 -5.63 -13.26
N ARG A 253 -12.87 -5.78 -14.45
CA ARG A 253 -13.59 -5.51 -15.70
C ARG A 253 -13.84 -6.77 -16.53
N THR A 254 -13.90 -7.93 -15.90
CA THR A 254 -14.17 -9.22 -16.56
C THR A 254 -15.39 -9.16 -17.48
N GLY A 255 -15.23 -9.61 -18.72
CA GLY A 255 -16.28 -9.62 -19.75
C GLY A 255 -16.52 -8.26 -20.43
N GLN A 256 -16.00 -7.18 -19.89
CA GLN A 256 -16.10 -5.85 -20.53
C GLN A 256 -15.09 -5.72 -21.66
N ALA A 257 -15.43 -4.89 -22.65
CA ALA A 257 -14.53 -4.57 -23.75
C ALA A 257 -13.27 -3.85 -23.24
N CYS A 258 -12.11 -4.29 -23.71
CA CYS A 258 -10.84 -3.61 -23.49
C CYS A 258 -10.87 -2.22 -24.14
N HIS A 259 -10.44 -1.19 -23.43
CA HIS A 259 -10.40 0.19 -23.96
C HIS A 259 -9.44 0.38 -25.14
N VAL A 260 -8.49 -0.56 -25.34
CA VAL A 260 -7.49 -0.47 -26.41
C VAL A 260 -7.87 -1.31 -27.63
N CYS A 261 -8.20 -2.60 -27.44
CA CYS A 261 -8.41 -3.52 -28.57
C CYS A 261 -9.84 -4.06 -28.70
N GLY A 262 -10.75 -3.72 -27.80
CA GLY A 262 -12.16 -4.15 -27.83
C GLY A 262 -12.42 -5.58 -27.36
N LEU A 263 -11.40 -6.43 -27.22
CA LEU A 263 -11.58 -7.81 -26.75
C LEU A 263 -12.03 -7.84 -25.28
N ALA A 264 -12.80 -8.87 -24.91
CA ALA A 264 -13.26 -9.02 -23.54
C ALA A 264 -12.11 -9.28 -22.57
N VAL A 265 -12.07 -8.51 -21.48
CA VAL A 265 -11.15 -8.72 -20.35
C VAL A 265 -11.43 -10.08 -19.71
N ARG A 266 -10.38 -10.85 -19.46
CA ARG A 266 -10.43 -12.18 -18.83
C ARG A 266 -10.07 -12.12 -17.36
N THR A 267 -10.49 -13.15 -16.63
CA THR A 267 -10.12 -13.39 -15.24
C THR A 267 -9.81 -14.86 -14.99
N ALA A 268 -8.88 -15.12 -14.10
CA ALA A 268 -8.59 -16.44 -13.55
C ALA A 268 -8.09 -16.29 -12.10
N GLU A 269 -8.08 -17.38 -11.35
CA GLU A 269 -7.42 -17.38 -10.04
C GLU A 269 -5.93 -17.63 -10.20
N LEU A 270 -5.11 -16.81 -9.54
CA LEU A 270 -3.66 -16.97 -9.45
C LEU A 270 -3.18 -16.56 -8.05
N ALA A 271 -2.52 -17.46 -7.35
CA ALA A 271 -2.01 -17.25 -5.98
C ALA A 271 -3.11 -16.74 -5.02
N ALA A 272 -4.25 -17.42 -5.01
CA ALA A 272 -5.43 -17.12 -4.20
C ALA A 272 -5.98 -15.68 -4.42
N ARG A 273 -5.80 -15.11 -5.60
CA ARG A 273 -6.32 -13.79 -6.02
C ARG A 273 -6.83 -13.84 -7.45
N ASN A 274 -7.90 -13.11 -7.72
CA ASN A 274 -8.37 -12.93 -9.09
C ASN A 274 -7.35 -12.11 -9.88
N LEU A 275 -6.81 -12.72 -10.94
CA LEU A 275 -6.02 -12.07 -11.96
C LEU A 275 -6.95 -11.52 -13.04
N PHE A 276 -6.64 -10.36 -13.59
CA PHE A 276 -7.39 -9.73 -14.69
C PHE A 276 -6.41 -9.36 -15.79
N TRP A 277 -6.75 -9.65 -17.07
CA TRP A 277 -5.91 -9.29 -18.22
C TRP A 277 -6.72 -9.21 -19.51
N CYS A 278 -6.16 -8.55 -20.51
CA CYS A 278 -6.70 -8.54 -21.87
C CYS A 278 -5.91 -9.51 -22.76
N PRO A 279 -6.51 -10.54 -23.35
CA PRO A 279 -5.79 -11.51 -24.16
C PRO A 279 -5.23 -10.94 -25.49
N GLY A 280 -5.78 -9.82 -25.97
CA GLY A 280 -5.27 -9.16 -27.17
C GLY A 280 -4.10 -8.22 -26.92
N CYS A 281 -4.15 -7.47 -25.79
CA CYS A 281 -3.06 -6.54 -25.42
C CYS A 281 -1.91 -7.24 -24.67
N GLN A 282 -2.16 -8.40 -24.09
CA GLN A 282 -1.22 -9.21 -23.33
C GLN A 282 -1.21 -10.64 -23.91
N PRO A 283 -0.71 -10.79 -25.15
CA PRO A 283 -0.71 -12.09 -25.81
C PRO A 283 0.16 -13.08 -25.04
N ALA A 284 -0.29 -14.34 -25.00
CA ALA A 284 0.50 -15.41 -24.40
C ALA A 284 1.87 -15.49 -25.10
N ASN A 285 2.92 -15.52 -24.31
CA ASN A 285 4.27 -15.74 -24.82
C ASN A 285 4.36 -17.22 -25.25
N VAL A 286 4.19 -17.49 -26.55
CA VAL A 286 4.46 -18.80 -27.11
C VAL A 286 5.97 -18.91 -27.30
N PRO A 287 6.68 -19.77 -26.56
CA PRO A 287 8.11 -19.97 -26.81
C PRO A 287 8.29 -20.52 -28.24
N GLY A 288 8.92 -19.74 -29.11
CA GLY A 288 9.36 -20.22 -30.42
C GLY A 288 8.40 -19.98 -31.60
N ALA A 289 7.73 -18.80 -31.64
CA ALA A 289 7.15 -18.32 -32.91
C ALA A 289 8.14 -17.41 -33.65
#